data_64f00b747bb090f0f4b0b7a851163014
#
_entry.id   64f00b747bb090f0f4b0b7a851163014
#
_cell.length_a   1.000
_cell.length_b   1.000
_cell.length_c   1.000
_cell.angle_alpha   90.00
_cell.angle_beta   90.00
_cell.angle_gamma   90.00
#
_symmetry.space_group_name_H-M   'P 1'
#
loop_
_entity.id
_entity.type
_entity.pdbx_description
1 polymer ?
#
loop_
_entity_poly.entity_id
_entity_poly.type
_entity_poly.pdbx_seq_one_letter_code
_entity_poly.pdbx_strand_id
1 'polypeptide(L)'
;MYAALVVVFIIGYLLIALEHPIKIDKSATALLLGMVMWVLFILGADALPFVVEKAAEHGHAGHLSDFVNAEILHHMGDIATTLFFLIGAMTIVELVDVHGGFSIITDRITSRDKKKLLWILSFVTFFMSAILDNLTTSIVMVLLLRKLVSDPKERWLYASMIIIAANAGGAWSPIGDITTIMLWVKGNVSTASVIAYIILPSLVAMAVPLILVSGKLKGQLERMEEKTDIQENFVTKKERNMLFYLGVGGLIFVPIFKTITHLPPFIGMLFSLSILWIVTEMMYNNKALDPQRQHRLPRILQRIDTPTILFFLGILMAVAVLQSTGILGDMANLLAEKVGDVNVINIVLGFLSSIVDNVPLVAAAQGMYEIVPVEYAQTLAPGHWDLNFIQDGVFWLLLTYCAGVGGSMLIIGSAAGVVVMGLEKINFGWYLKNISLIAALGYLAGVAVLIGELMLFDPAKVLHGIG
;
A
#
# COMPACT_ATOMS: atom_id res chain seq x y z
N MET A 1 -26.27 19.77 -6.10
CA MET A 1 -25.83 18.36 -6.08
C MET A 1 -24.35 18.24 -5.67
N TYR A 2 -23.38 19.00 -6.25
CA TYR A 2 -21.96 18.94 -5.85
C TYR A 2 -21.72 19.01 -4.33
N ALA A 3 -22.32 20.00 -3.65
CA ALA A 3 -22.17 20.11 -2.20
C ALA A 3 -22.70 18.88 -1.43
N ALA A 4 -23.77 18.24 -1.92
CA ALA A 4 -24.31 17.04 -1.30
C ALA A 4 -23.34 15.85 -1.42
N LEU A 5 -22.74 15.64 -2.61
CA LEU A 5 -21.74 14.59 -2.82
C LEU A 5 -20.50 14.81 -1.92
N VAL A 6 -19.98 16.04 -1.87
CA VAL A 6 -18.83 16.38 -1.02
C VAL A 6 -19.15 16.17 0.47
N VAL A 7 -20.32 16.63 0.94
CA VAL A 7 -20.72 16.47 2.34
C VAL A 7 -20.89 15.01 2.71
N VAL A 8 -21.55 14.20 1.85
CA VAL A 8 -21.72 12.76 2.10
C VAL A 8 -20.36 12.05 2.10
N PHE A 9 -19.46 12.40 1.18
CA PHE A 9 -18.10 11.86 1.15
C PHE A 9 -17.34 12.20 2.45
N ILE A 10 -17.36 13.45 2.88
CA ILE A 10 -16.69 13.88 4.12
C ILE A 10 -17.27 13.16 5.33
N ILE A 11 -18.60 13.07 5.45
CA ILE A 11 -19.25 12.37 6.57
C ILE A 11 -18.86 10.89 6.57
N GLY A 12 -18.96 10.21 5.43
CA GLY A 12 -18.57 8.80 5.31
C GLY A 12 -17.11 8.59 5.64
N TYR A 13 -16.25 9.49 5.18
CA TYR A 13 -14.82 9.45 5.47
C TYR A 13 -14.51 9.66 6.96
N LEU A 14 -15.19 10.59 7.62
CA LEU A 14 -15.09 10.79 9.07
C LEU A 14 -15.56 9.54 9.84
N LEU A 15 -16.62 8.88 9.40
CA LEU A 15 -17.06 7.62 10.00
C LEU A 15 -16.03 6.50 9.83
N ILE A 16 -15.34 6.42 8.69
CA ILE A 16 -14.22 5.48 8.48
C ILE A 16 -13.09 5.80 9.46
N ALA A 17 -12.68 7.07 9.58
CA ALA A 17 -11.61 7.48 10.48
C ALA A 17 -11.96 7.27 11.97
N LEU A 18 -13.24 7.31 12.30
CA LEU A 18 -13.77 7.09 13.65
C LEU A 18 -14.17 5.63 13.94
N GLU A 19 -13.66 4.66 13.17
CA GLU A 19 -13.93 3.22 13.35
C GLU A 19 -13.86 2.78 14.82
N HIS A 20 -12.78 3.11 15.52
CA HIS A 20 -12.58 2.70 16.91
C HIS A 20 -13.59 3.27 17.91
N PRO A 21 -13.91 4.59 17.92
CA PRO A 21 -14.93 5.16 18.79
C PRO A 21 -16.33 4.62 18.53
N ILE A 22 -16.71 4.47 17.26
CA ILE A 22 -18.08 4.05 16.90
C ILE A 22 -18.24 2.52 16.88
N LYS A 23 -17.14 1.77 16.94
CA LYS A 23 -17.12 0.28 16.92
C LYS A 23 -17.81 -0.32 15.69
N ILE A 24 -17.73 0.34 14.56
CA ILE A 24 -18.19 -0.15 13.26
C ILE A 24 -16.95 -0.35 12.39
N ASP A 25 -16.82 -1.54 11.79
CA ASP A 25 -15.71 -1.85 10.88
C ASP A 25 -15.69 -0.86 9.70
N LYS A 26 -14.52 -0.31 9.41
CA LYS A 26 -14.32 0.68 8.33
C LYS A 26 -14.75 0.16 6.97
N SER A 27 -14.67 -1.16 6.73
CA SER A 27 -15.05 -1.79 5.47
C SER A 27 -16.54 -1.68 5.21
N ALA A 28 -17.38 -1.86 6.24
CA ALA A 28 -18.83 -1.70 6.13
C ALA A 28 -19.19 -0.25 5.80
N THR A 29 -18.53 0.70 6.47
CA THR A 29 -18.77 2.14 6.25
C THR A 29 -18.31 2.57 4.85
N ALA A 30 -17.13 2.12 4.40
CA ALA A 30 -16.61 2.44 3.09
C ALA A 30 -17.50 1.87 1.97
N LEU A 31 -17.94 0.61 2.12
CA LEU A 31 -18.82 -0.03 1.15
C LEU A 31 -20.17 0.72 1.05
N LEU A 32 -20.76 1.07 2.19
CA LEU A 32 -21.98 1.87 2.22
C LEU A 32 -21.77 3.24 1.56
N LEU A 33 -20.68 3.92 1.88
CA LEU A 33 -20.33 5.20 1.28
C LEU A 33 -20.25 5.09 -0.25
N GLY A 34 -19.51 4.12 -0.78
CA GLY A 34 -19.38 3.91 -2.22
C GLY A 34 -20.75 3.72 -2.90
N MET A 35 -21.59 2.88 -2.34
CA MET A 35 -22.93 2.62 -2.92
C MET A 35 -23.84 3.85 -2.84
N VAL A 36 -23.87 4.55 -1.71
CA VAL A 36 -24.67 5.77 -1.53
C VAL A 36 -24.22 6.87 -2.49
N MET A 37 -22.91 7.04 -2.69
CA MET A 37 -22.36 8.03 -3.62
C MET A 37 -22.85 7.78 -5.06
N TRP A 38 -22.85 6.53 -5.55
CA TRP A 38 -23.36 6.20 -6.89
C TRP A 38 -24.87 6.39 -7.00
N VAL A 39 -25.65 6.08 -5.95
CA VAL A 39 -27.11 6.35 -5.93
C VAL A 39 -27.37 7.84 -5.99
N LEU A 40 -26.65 8.65 -5.23
CA LEU A 40 -26.79 10.11 -5.29
C LEU A 40 -26.35 10.67 -6.65
N PHE A 41 -25.32 10.10 -7.27
CA PHE A 41 -24.85 10.50 -8.57
C PHE A 41 -25.94 10.31 -9.64
N ILE A 42 -26.52 9.10 -9.76
CA ILE A 42 -27.57 8.83 -10.76
C ILE A 42 -28.81 9.68 -10.53
N LEU A 43 -29.25 9.88 -9.26
CA LEU A 43 -30.42 10.68 -8.93
C LEU A 43 -30.24 12.18 -9.17
N GLY A 44 -29.02 12.66 -9.27
CA GLY A 44 -28.72 14.07 -9.45
C GLY A 44 -27.87 14.41 -10.66
N ALA A 45 -27.68 13.47 -11.58
CA ALA A 45 -26.82 13.64 -12.75
C ALA A 45 -27.27 14.81 -13.66
N ASP A 46 -28.56 15.03 -13.77
CA ASP A 46 -29.17 16.15 -14.53
C ASP A 46 -28.87 17.53 -13.92
N ALA A 47 -28.63 17.59 -12.62
CA ALA A 47 -28.27 18.81 -11.90
C ALA A 47 -26.75 19.08 -11.87
N LEU A 48 -25.95 18.35 -12.64
CA LEU A 48 -24.50 18.46 -12.73
C LEU A 48 -24.07 18.86 -14.15
N PRO A 49 -23.83 20.16 -14.45
CA PRO A 49 -23.50 20.64 -15.80
C PRO A 49 -22.32 19.91 -16.44
N PHE A 50 -21.23 19.67 -15.69
CA PHE A 50 -20.07 18.92 -16.14
C PHE A 50 -20.44 17.50 -16.63
N VAL A 51 -21.34 16.81 -15.91
CA VAL A 51 -21.79 15.46 -16.28
C VAL A 51 -22.64 15.47 -17.55
N VAL A 52 -23.51 16.48 -17.68
CA VAL A 52 -24.36 16.63 -18.87
C VAL A 52 -23.51 16.90 -20.12
N GLU A 53 -22.49 17.75 -20.00
CA GLU A 53 -21.55 18.07 -21.08
C GLU A 53 -20.73 16.82 -21.46
N LYS A 54 -20.12 16.16 -20.48
CA LYS A 54 -19.32 14.95 -20.69
C LYS A 54 -20.14 13.80 -21.31
N ALA A 55 -21.39 13.63 -20.87
CA ALA A 55 -22.31 12.63 -21.45
C ALA A 55 -22.62 12.94 -22.93
N ALA A 56 -22.79 14.20 -23.29
CA ALA A 56 -23.02 14.60 -24.67
C ALA A 56 -21.79 14.33 -25.57
N GLU A 57 -20.57 14.60 -25.07
CA GLU A 57 -19.32 14.34 -25.77
C GLU A 57 -19.12 12.85 -26.05
N HIS A 58 -19.57 11.97 -25.13
CA HIS A 58 -19.48 10.51 -25.26
C HIS A 58 -20.68 9.85 -25.98
N GLY A 59 -21.54 10.66 -26.63
CA GLY A 59 -22.66 10.16 -27.41
C GLY A 59 -23.89 9.75 -26.60
N HIS A 60 -23.95 10.09 -25.31
CA HIS A 60 -25.07 9.81 -24.40
C HIS A 60 -25.97 11.04 -24.15
N ALA A 61 -26.04 11.97 -25.11
CA ALA A 61 -26.87 13.16 -24.98
C ALA A 61 -28.33 12.80 -24.69
N GLY A 62 -28.88 13.26 -23.55
CA GLY A 62 -30.25 12.94 -23.11
C GLY A 62 -30.43 11.56 -22.47
N HIS A 63 -29.41 10.74 -22.36
CA HIS A 63 -29.42 9.41 -21.75
C HIS A 63 -28.42 9.32 -20.59
N LEU A 64 -28.57 10.17 -19.56
CA LEU A 64 -27.64 10.26 -18.44
C LEU A 64 -27.51 8.96 -17.64
N SER A 65 -28.58 8.14 -17.57
CA SER A 65 -28.53 6.82 -16.94
C SER A 65 -27.53 5.86 -17.64
N ASP A 66 -27.50 5.91 -18.97
CA ASP A 66 -26.60 5.06 -19.75
C ASP A 66 -25.13 5.54 -19.57
N PHE A 67 -24.92 6.85 -19.54
CA PHE A 67 -23.62 7.42 -19.22
C PHE A 67 -23.13 7.00 -17.83
N VAL A 68 -23.96 7.18 -16.79
CA VAL A 68 -23.60 6.78 -15.42
C VAL A 68 -23.32 5.28 -15.31
N ASN A 69 -24.10 4.43 -15.99
CA ASN A 69 -23.85 2.99 -16.02
C ASN A 69 -22.52 2.65 -16.74
N ALA A 70 -22.18 3.38 -17.82
CA ALA A 70 -20.89 3.21 -18.49
C ALA A 70 -19.71 3.61 -17.58
N GLU A 71 -19.83 4.72 -16.84
CA GLU A 71 -18.83 5.15 -15.85
C GLU A 71 -18.67 4.10 -14.72
N ILE A 72 -19.78 3.53 -14.21
CA ILE A 72 -19.72 2.44 -13.20
C ILE A 72 -18.91 1.28 -13.74
N LEU A 73 -19.20 0.80 -14.96
CA LEU A 73 -18.51 -0.35 -15.54
C LEU A 73 -17.04 -0.06 -15.82
N HIS A 74 -16.73 1.14 -16.28
CA HIS A 74 -15.35 1.59 -16.51
C HIS A 74 -14.54 1.56 -15.21
N HIS A 75 -15.01 2.26 -14.18
CA HIS A 75 -14.33 2.29 -12.89
C HIS A 75 -14.27 0.92 -12.20
N MET A 76 -15.34 0.12 -12.31
CA MET A 76 -15.34 -1.25 -11.78
C MET A 76 -14.28 -2.11 -12.46
N GLY A 77 -14.07 -1.95 -13.77
CA GLY A 77 -12.98 -2.63 -14.50
C GLY A 77 -11.61 -2.32 -13.90
N ASP A 78 -11.31 -1.04 -13.68
CA ASP A 78 -10.05 -0.58 -13.10
C ASP A 78 -9.87 -1.08 -11.66
N ILE A 79 -10.92 -0.95 -10.85
CA ILE A 79 -10.92 -1.41 -9.46
C ILE A 79 -10.72 -2.93 -9.40
N ALA A 80 -11.41 -3.70 -10.24
CA ALA A 80 -11.31 -5.15 -10.28
C ALA A 80 -9.88 -5.62 -10.56
N THR A 81 -9.13 -4.96 -11.46
CA THR A 81 -7.73 -5.31 -11.73
C THR A 81 -6.87 -5.21 -10.47
N THR A 82 -7.07 -4.18 -9.68
CA THR A 82 -6.37 -3.96 -8.40
C THR A 82 -6.80 -4.98 -7.34
N LEU A 83 -8.11 -5.24 -7.21
CA LEU A 83 -8.62 -6.20 -6.22
C LEU A 83 -8.18 -7.63 -6.52
N PHE A 84 -8.23 -8.08 -7.77
CA PHE A 84 -7.74 -9.41 -8.13
C PHE A 84 -6.24 -9.55 -7.92
N PHE A 85 -5.48 -8.48 -8.16
CA PHE A 85 -4.05 -8.46 -7.82
C PHE A 85 -3.86 -8.67 -6.31
N LEU A 86 -4.57 -7.90 -5.47
CA LEU A 86 -4.47 -7.99 -4.01
C LEU A 86 -4.89 -9.36 -3.48
N ILE A 87 -6.02 -9.91 -3.96
CA ILE A 87 -6.48 -11.26 -3.57
C ILE A 87 -5.39 -12.29 -3.89
N GLY A 88 -4.80 -12.22 -5.08
CA GLY A 88 -3.74 -13.13 -5.51
C GLY A 88 -2.49 -13.01 -4.62
N ALA A 89 -2.03 -11.79 -4.37
CA ALA A 89 -0.86 -11.52 -3.54
C ALA A 89 -1.07 -11.99 -2.09
N MET A 90 -2.17 -11.58 -1.45
CA MET A 90 -2.51 -11.99 -0.09
C MET A 90 -2.63 -13.51 0.05
N THR A 91 -3.20 -14.17 -0.96
CA THR A 91 -3.34 -15.64 -0.97
C THR A 91 -1.99 -16.34 -1.08
N ILE A 92 -1.08 -15.86 -1.95
CA ILE A 92 0.30 -16.41 -2.05
C ILE A 92 1.03 -16.25 -0.72
N VAL A 93 0.97 -15.06 -0.13
CA VAL A 93 1.66 -14.75 1.12
C VAL A 93 1.11 -15.60 2.27
N GLU A 94 -0.22 -15.67 2.45
CA GLU A 94 -0.86 -16.51 3.48
C GLU A 94 -0.52 -18.00 3.29
N LEU A 95 -0.47 -18.47 2.03
CA LEU A 95 -0.09 -19.83 1.72
C LEU A 95 1.34 -20.13 2.16
N VAL A 96 2.28 -19.23 1.90
CA VAL A 96 3.68 -19.37 2.34
C VAL A 96 3.77 -19.34 3.86
N ASP A 97 3.02 -18.45 4.53
CA ASP A 97 3.04 -18.26 5.98
C ASP A 97 2.50 -19.48 6.72
N VAL A 98 1.33 -19.98 6.36
CA VAL A 98 0.68 -21.15 6.97
C VAL A 98 1.57 -22.41 6.92
N HIS A 99 2.38 -22.52 5.86
CA HIS A 99 3.35 -23.61 5.73
C HIS A 99 4.69 -23.33 6.41
N GLY A 100 4.81 -22.23 7.16
CA GLY A 100 6.01 -21.83 7.90
C GLY A 100 7.16 -21.36 7.01
N GLY A 101 6.88 -20.94 5.76
CA GLY A 101 7.91 -20.52 4.81
C GLY A 101 8.80 -19.40 5.33
N PHE A 102 8.24 -18.44 6.06
CA PHE A 102 9.01 -17.30 6.59
C PHE A 102 9.95 -17.64 7.72
N SER A 103 9.84 -18.84 8.34
CA SER A 103 10.80 -19.29 9.33
C SER A 103 12.22 -19.42 8.76
N ILE A 104 12.38 -19.57 7.44
CA ILE A 104 13.70 -19.55 6.76
C ILE A 104 14.46 -18.26 7.08
N ILE A 105 13.76 -17.15 7.19
CA ILE A 105 14.34 -15.85 7.53
C ILE A 105 14.36 -15.65 9.03
N THR A 106 13.23 -15.88 9.71
CA THR A 106 13.07 -15.56 11.14
C THR A 106 13.90 -16.42 12.06
N ASP A 107 14.12 -17.69 11.75
CA ASP A 107 14.96 -18.60 12.56
C ASP A 107 16.45 -18.20 12.59
N ARG A 108 16.89 -17.34 11.68
CA ARG A 108 18.27 -16.82 11.64
C ARG A 108 18.48 -15.61 12.54
N ILE A 109 17.40 -15.03 13.07
CA ILE A 109 17.47 -13.84 13.92
C ILE A 109 17.60 -14.28 15.38
N THR A 110 18.84 -14.39 15.87
CA THR A 110 19.15 -14.93 17.21
C THR A 110 19.90 -13.93 18.10
N SER A 111 20.08 -12.69 17.65
CA SER A 111 20.85 -11.69 18.40
C SER A 111 20.19 -11.32 19.72
N ARG A 112 20.99 -11.23 20.78
CA ARG A 112 20.55 -10.78 22.11
C ARG A 112 20.95 -9.34 22.43
N ASP A 113 21.90 -8.79 21.72
CA ASP A 113 22.24 -7.38 21.84
C ASP A 113 21.07 -6.54 21.36
N LYS A 114 20.56 -5.66 22.23
CA LYS A 114 19.36 -4.84 21.99
C LYS A 114 19.50 -3.98 20.76
N LYS A 115 20.63 -3.31 20.61
CA LYS A 115 20.91 -2.44 19.47
C LYS A 115 21.04 -3.24 18.17
N LYS A 116 21.82 -4.33 18.20
CA LYS A 116 22.02 -5.18 17.03
C LYS A 116 20.71 -5.83 16.59
N LEU A 117 19.86 -6.27 17.53
CA LEU A 117 18.55 -6.82 17.20
C LEU A 117 17.66 -5.78 16.52
N LEU A 118 17.62 -4.52 17.01
CA LEU A 118 16.85 -3.45 16.39
C LEU A 118 17.25 -3.24 14.93
N TRP A 119 18.57 -3.18 14.65
CA TRP A 119 19.07 -3.03 13.29
C TRP A 119 18.68 -4.21 12.40
N ILE A 120 18.89 -5.45 12.88
CA ILE A 120 18.54 -6.66 12.11
C ILE A 120 17.06 -6.68 11.80
N LEU A 121 16.18 -6.47 12.80
CA LEU A 121 14.74 -6.46 12.60
C LEU A 121 14.32 -5.38 11.60
N SER A 122 14.84 -4.16 11.71
CA SER A 122 14.49 -3.06 10.80
C SER A 122 14.92 -3.36 9.36
N PHE A 123 16.14 -3.84 9.13
CA PHE A 123 16.60 -4.17 7.78
C PHE A 123 15.84 -5.37 7.19
N VAL A 124 15.65 -6.43 7.97
CA VAL A 124 14.86 -7.59 7.50
C VAL A 124 13.43 -7.17 7.17
N THR A 125 12.79 -6.37 8.03
CA THR A 125 11.46 -5.84 7.78
C THR A 125 11.41 -5.00 6.49
N PHE A 126 12.38 -4.12 6.29
CA PHE A 126 12.47 -3.25 5.11
C PHE A 126 12.49 -4.06 3.80
N PHE A 127 13.37 -5.05 3.70
CA PHE A 127 13.47 -5.87 2.49
C PHE A 127 12.33 -6.89 2.34
N MET A 128 11.81 -7.44 3.46
CA MET A 128 10.64 -8.31 3.40
C MET A 128 9.41 -7.56 2.93
N SER A 129 9.19 -6.35 3.39
CA SER A 129 8.03 -5.54 3.02
C SER A 129 8.02 -5.19 1.53
N ALA A 130 9.17 -5.06 0.90
CA ALA A 130 9.26 -4.86 -0.54
C ALA A 130 8.72 -6.04 -1.38
N ILE A 131 8.57 -7.22 -0.77
CA ILE A 131 8.15 -8.45 -1.46
C ILE A 131 6.76 -8.92 -0.98
N LEU A 132 6.47 -8.79 0.33
CA LEU A 132 5.31 -9.41 0.98
C LEU A 132 4.14 -8.44 1.25
N ASP A 133 4.32 -7.17 1.10
CA ASP A 133 3.55 -6.04 1.62
C ASP A 133 3.88 -5.63 3.06
N ASN A 134 3.53 -4.39 3.39
CA ASN A 134 3.83 -3.78 4.69
C ASN A 134 3.01 -4.37 5.85
N LEU A 135 1.74 -4.72 5.61
CA LEU A 135 0.84 -5.27 6.62
C LEU A 135 1.29 -6.67 7.06
N THR A 136 1.42 -7.59 6.09
CA THR A 136 1.82 -8.97 6.36
C THR A 136 3.22 -9.04 6.98
N THR A 137 4.16 -8.27 6.44
CA THR A 137 5.53 -8.21 6.99
C THR A 137 5.51 -7.73 8.45
N SER A 138 4.71 -6.72 8.77
CA SER A 138 4.60 -6.21 10.15
C SER A 138 4.06 -7.27 11.11
N ILE A 139 3.02 -8.02 10.70
CA ILE A 139 2.46 -9.11 11.51
C ILE A 139 3.53 -10.17 11.80
N VAL A 140 4.18 -10.69 10.76
CA VAL A 140 5.21 -11.74 10.88
C VAL A 140 6.35 -11.28 11.79
N MET A 141 6.83 -10.05 11.59
CA MET A 141 7.96 -9.53 12.38
C MET A 141 7.58 -9.22 13.83
N VAL A 142 6.35 -8.80 14.12
CA VAL A 142 5.86 -8.61 15.48
C VAL A 142 5.65 -9.95 16.20
N LEU A 143 5.14 -10.97 15.52
CA LEU A 143 5.04 -12.32 16.09
C LEU A 143 6.42 -12.91 16.41
N LEU A 144 7.42 -12.67 15.56
CA LEU A 144 8.81 -12.99 15.85
C LEU A 144 9.34 -12.20 17.04
N LEU A 145 9.08 -10.89 17.08
CA LEU A 145 9.52 -10.00 18.17
C LEU A 145 9.02 -10.50 19.53
N ARG A 146 7.79 -11.03 19.62
CA ARG A 146 7.24 -11.64 20.85
C ARG A 146 8.03 -12.82 21.36
N LYS A 147 8.68 -13.56 20.47
CA LYS A 147 9.55 -14.71 20.83
C LYS A 147 10.93 -14.25 21.28
N LEU A 148 11.36 -13.04 20.92
CA LEU A 148 12.71 -12.53 21.19
C LEU A 148 12.78 -11.58 22.38
N VAL A 149 11.70 -10.81 22.64
CA VAL A 149 11.65 -9.77 23.66
C VAL A 149 10.47 -10.02 24.60
N SER A 150 10.75 -10.30 25.88
CA SER A 150 9.75 -10.62 26.89
C SER A 150 8.96 -9.41 27.39
N ASP A 151 9.64 -8.28 27.62
CA ASP A 151 9.01 -7.06 28.14
C ASP A 151 8.12 -6.37 27.10
N PRO A 152 6.79 -6.23 27.36
CA PRO A 152 5.87 -5.57 26.44
C PRO A 152 6.21 -4.11 26.14
N LYS A 153 6.72 -3.36 27.12
CA LYS A 153 7.07 -1.94 26.93
C LYS A 153 8.33 -1.79 26.08
N GLU A 154 9.28 -2.70 26.24
CA GLU A 154 10.47 -2.71 25.41
C GLU A 154 10.10 -3.09 23.95
N ARG A 155 9.16 -4.04 23.77
CA ARG A 155 8.64 -4.39 22.43
C ARG A 155 8.02 -3.22 21.69
N TRP A 156 7.39 -2.26 22.37
CA TRP A 156 6.79 -1.09 21.73
C TRP A 156 7.78 -0.32 20.87
N LEU A 157 9.03 -0.21 21.33
CA LEU A 157 10.07 0.49 20.56
C LEU A 157 10.45 -0.27 19.29
N TYR A 158 10.69 -1.59 19.41
CA TYR A 158 11.00 -2.45 18.27
C TYR A 158 9.82 -2.52 17.29
N ALA A 159 8.61 -2.69 17.79
CA ALA A 159 7.40 -2.74 17.00
C ALA A 159 7.16 -1.42 16.23
N SER A 160 7.45 -0.28 16.85
CA SER A 160 7.38 1.02 16.17
C SER A 160 8.41 1.13 15.04
N MET A 161 9.62 0.59 15.22
CA MET A 161 10.61 0.55 14.14
C MET A 161 10.24 -0.45 13.03
N ILE A 162 9.55 -1.56 13.38
CA ILE A 162 8.98 -2.48 12.39
C ILE A 162 7.95 -1.75 11.52
N ILE A 163 7.05 -0.94 12.10
CA ILE A 163 6.07 -0.13 11.35
C ILE A 163 6.78 0.80 10.35
N ILE A 164 7.77 1.57 10.84
CA ILE A 164 8.51 2.51 10.00
C ILE A 164 9.26 1.77 8.88
N ALA A 165 9.93 0.67 9.21
CA ALA A 165 10.68 -0.11 8.26
C ALA A 165 9.78 -0.82 7.23
N ALA A 166 8.59 -1.28 7.64
CA ALA A 166 7.63 -1.91 6.75
C ALA A 166 7.05 -0.92 5.73
N ASN A 167 6.60 0.24 6.19
CA ASN A 167 6.06 1.27 5.29
C ASN A 167 7.14 1.82 4.35
N ALA A 168 8.33 2.13 4.87
CA ALA A 168 9.45 2.56 4.03
C ALA A 168 9.90 1.47 3.05
N GLY A 169 9.91 0.20 3.49
CA GLY A 169 10.27 -0.95 2.67
C GLY A 169 9.25 -1.24 1.58
N GLY A 170 7.95 -1.05 1.86
CA GLY A 170 6.88 -1.23 0.88
C GLY A 170 6.87 -0.17 -0.22
N ALA A 171 7.24 1.07 0.11
CA ALA A 171 7.13 2.21 -0.81
C ALA A 171 8.01 2.09 -2.07
N TRP A 172 9.21 1.49 -1.98
CA TRP A 172 10.16 1.40 -3.10
C TRP A 172 9.97 0.19 -4.02
N SER A 173 8.97 -0.62 -3.77
CA SER A 173 8.68 -1.81 -4.57
C SER A 173 7.29 -1.73 -5.18
N PRO A 174 7.09 -2.13 -6.44
CA PRO A 174 5.78 -2.09 -7.09
C PRO A 174 4.74 -3.03 -6.44
N ILE A 175 5.16 -3.94 -5.56
CA ILE A 175 4.31 -4.93 -4.89
C ILE A 175 4.36 -4.83 -3.35
N GLY A 176 5.13 -3.91 -2.79
CA GLY A 176 5.42 -3.84 -1.35
C GLY A 176 4.43 -3.01 -0.52
N ASP A 177 3.63 -2.16 -1.15
CA ASP A 177 2.58 -1.38 -0.50
C ASP A 177 1.39 -1.23 -1.45
N ILE A 178 0.17 -1.27 -0.91
CA ILE A 178 -1.05 -1.18 -1.71
C ILE A 178 -1.10 0.14 -2.49
N THR A 179 -0.63 1.23 -1.93
CA THR A 179 -0.56 2.53 -2.59
C THR A 179 0.38 2.52 -3.79
N THR A 180 1.54 1.91 -3.66
CA THR A 180 2.48 1.72 -4.76
C THR A 180 1.90 0.78 -5.81
N ILE A 181 1.23 -0.30 -5.39
CA ILE A 181 0.51 -1.21 -6.31
C ILE A 181 -0.50 -0.45 -7.16
N MET A 182 -1.33 0.42 -6.56
CA MET A 182 -2.33 1.21 -7.28
C MET A 182 -1.70 2.10 -8.35
N LEU A 183 -0.66 2.84 -8.00
CA LEU A 183 0.06 3.72 -8.93
C LEU A 183 0.74 2.91 -10.05
N TRP A 184 1.31 1.77 -9.72
CA TRP A 184 1.97 0.90 -10.68
C TRP A 184 1.00 0.16 -11.62
N VAL A 185 -0.13 -0.33 -11.10
CA VAL A 185 -1.17 -1.01 -11.90
C VAL A 185 -1.77 -0.04 -12.92
N LYS A 186 -2.12 1.17 -12.51
CA LYS A 186 -2.64 2.24 -13.39
C LYS A 186 -1.60 2.81 -14.37
N GLY A 187 -0.31 2.51 -14.17
CA GLY A 187 0.76 3.01 -15.05
C GLY A 187 1.27 4.41 -14.74
N ASN A 188 0.89 4.99 -13.58
CA ASN A 188 1.45 6.27 -13.11
C ASN A 188 2.98 6.16 -12.91
N VAL A 189 3.45 5.00 -12.43
CA VAL A 189 4.86 4.70 -12.23
C VAL A 189 5.25 3.36 -12.85
N SER A 190 6.48 3.27 -13.33
CA SER A 190 7.09 2.02 -13.83
C SER A 190 7.82 1.27 -12.72
N THR A 191 8.04 -0.03 -12.90
CA THR A 191 8.85 -0.86 -11.99
C THR A 191 10.26 -0.29 -11.80
N ALA A 192 10.89 0.11 -12.91
CA ALA A 192 12.27 0.59 -12.88
C ALA A 192 12.38 1.91 -12.09
N SER A 193 11.48 2.85 -12.32
CA SER A 193 11.50 4.16 -11.68
C SER A 193 11.17 4.07 -10.18
N VAL A 194 10.17 3.25 -9.79
CA VAL A 194 9.88 3.03 -8.38
C VAL A 194 11.11 2.51 -7.63
N ILE A 195 11.80 1.51 -8.19
CA ILE A 195 12.98 0.95 -7.55
C ILE A 195 14.13 1.98 -7.55
N ALA A 196 14.41 2.62 -8.69
CA ALA A 196 15.56 3.48 -8.84
C ALA A 196 15.49 4.75 -7.99
N TYR A 197 14.31 5.42 -7.97
CA TYR A 197 14.15 6.71 -7.28
C TYR A 197 13.67 6.59 -5.84
N ILE A 198 12.95 5.52 -5.46
CA ILE A 198 12.33 5.46 -4.14
C ILE A 198 13.17 4.67 -3.12
N ILE A 199 14.06 3.77 -3.54
CA ILE A 199 14.84 2.92 -2.62
C ILE A 199 15.73 3.74 -1.67
N LEU A 200 16.47 4.72 -2.18
CA LEU A 200 17.38 5.52 -1.36
C LEU A 200 16.64 6.46 -0.41
N PRO A 201 15.61 7.24 -0.84
CA PRO A 201 14.75 7.99 0.07
C PRO A 201 14.12 7.12 1.16
N SER A 202 13.62 5.92 0.81
CA SER A 202 13.02 4.97 1.77
C SER A 202 14.04 4.43 2.77
N LEU A 203 15.27 4.12 2.33
CA LEU A 203 16.35 3.73 3.23
C LEU A 203 16.69 4.85 4.23
N VAL A 204 16.74 6.10 3.77
CA VAL A 204 17.00 7.27 4.63
C VAL A 204 15.85 7.46 5.61
N ALA A 205 14.60 7.32 5.16
CA ALA A 205 13.41 7.42 6.02
C ALA A 205 13.40 6.40 7.16
N MET A 206 13.92 5.20 6.93
CA MET A 206 14.12 4.18 7.95
C MET A 206 15.37 4.44 8.80
N ALA A 207 16.50 4.79 8.16
CA ALA A 207 17.79 4.89 8.82
C ALA A 207 17.84 6.03 9.85
N VAL A 208 17.25 7.19 9.55
CA VAL A 208 17.22 8.34 10.46
C VAL A 208 16.53 7.99 11.79
N PRO A 209 15.29 7.47 11.82
CA PRO A 209 14.67 6.97 13.04
C PRO A 209 15.47 5.86 13.72
N LEU A 210 16.03 4.94 12.96
CA LEU A 210 16.80 3.81 13.47
C LEU A 210 18.05 4.26 14.22
N ILE A 211 18.79 5.24 13.70
CA ILE A 211 19.97 5.83 14.37
C ILE A 211 19.54 6.51 15.67
N LEU A 212 18.49 7.34 15.63
CA LEU A 212 18.02 8.10 16.79
C LEU A 212 17.51 7.18 17.92
N VAL A 213 16.77 6.13 17.56
CA VAL A 213 16.21 5.16 18.52
C VAL A 213 17.30 4.24 19.05
N SER A 214 18.23 3.78 18.20
CA SER A 214 19.31 2.87 18.61
C SER A 214 20.22 3.46 19.68
N GLY A 215 20.37 4.79 19.70
CA GLY A 215 21.13 5.50 20.74
C GLY A 215 20.55 5.36 22.15
N LYS A 216 19.26 5.08 22.28
CA LYS A 216 18.55 4.90 23.55
C LYS A 216 18.66 3.47 24.11
N LEU A 217 19.05 2.47 23.28
CA LEU A 217 19.11 1.08 23.65
C LEU A 217 20.53 0.69 24.13
N LYS A 218 20.58 0.05 25.32
CA LYS A 218 21.83 -0.47 25.91
C LYS A 218 21.57 -1.82 26.57
N GLY A 219 22.55 -2.70 26.52
CA GLY A 219 22.53 -4.00 27.20
C GLY A 219 22.02 -5.15 26.35
N GLN A 220 21.82 -6.30 26.99
CA GLN A 220 21.37 -7.53 26.37
C GLN A 220 19.94 -7.86 26.79
N LEU A 221 19.23 -8.61 25.96
CA LEU A 221 17.92 -9.19 26.25
C LEU A 221 18.07 -10.40 27.18
N GLU A 222 17.12 -10.53 28.10
CA GLU A 222 17.01 -11.71 28.94
C GLU A 222 16.71 -12.96 28.08
N ARG A 223 17.25 -14.10 28.50
CA ARG A 223 17.00 -15.36 27.83
C ARG A 223 15.54 -15.78 28.04
N MET A 224 14.75 -15.80 27.02
CA MET A 224 13.47 -16.49 27.04
C MET A 224 13.77 -18.02 26.99
N GLU A 225 13.18 -18.78 27.89
CA GLU A 225 13.13 -20.24 27.73
C GLU A 225 12.30 -20.52 26.47
N GLU A 226 12.90 -21.20 25.50
CA GLU A 226 12.19 -21.70 24.33
C GLU A 226 11.04 -22.58 24.82
N LYS A 227 9.82 -22.05 24.88
CA LYS A 227 8.64 -22.89 24.83
C LYS A 227 8.66 -23.53 23.46
N THR A 228 9.08 -24.76 23.40
CA THR A 228 8.96 -25.60 22.20
C THR A 228 7.46 -25.76 21.97
N ASP A 229 6.85 -24.81 21.21
CA ASP A 229 5.56 -25.06 20.59
C ASP A 229 5.81 -26.21 19.61
N ILE A 230 5.45 -27.41 20.03
CA ILE A 230 5.35 -28.59 19.19
C ILE A 230 4.13 -28.34 18.29
N GLN A 231 4.25 -27.39 17.38
CA GLN A 231 3.41 -27.42 16.19
C GLN A 231 3.83 -28.69 15.45
N GLU A 232 2.95 -29.69 15.43
CA GLU A 232 3.09 -30.86 14.57
C GLU A 232 3.24 -30.35 13.13
N ASN A 233 4.48 -30.16 12.71
CA ASN A 233 4.80 -29.67 11.37
C ASN A 233 4.55 -30.83 10.38
N PHE A 234 3.33 -30.89 9.85
CA PHE A 234 2.96 -31.83 8.77
C PHE A 234 3.70 -31.53 7.45
N VAL A 235 4.50 -30.46 7.41
CA VAL A 235 5.27 -30.00 6.25
C VAL A 235 6.76 -30.22 6.53
N THR A 236 7.43 -30.95 5.63
CA THR A 236 8.88 -31.17 5.74
C THR A 236 9.66 -29.89 5.45
N LYS A 237 10.92 -29.80 5.95
CA LYS A 237 11.79 -28.65 5.66
C LYS A 237 11.98 -28.40 4.15
N LYS A 238 11.99 -29.47 3.34
CA LYS A 238 12.10 -29.34 1.87
C LYS A 238 10.86 -28.73 1.26
N GLU A 239 9.67 -29.17 1.66
CA GLU A 239 8.39 -28.64 1.20
C GLU A 239 8.22 -27.19 1.61
N ARG A 240 8.54 -26.84 2.86
CA ARG A 240 8.53 -25.48 3.38
C ARG A 240 9.41 -24.56 2.52
N ASN A 241 10.65 -24.96 2.26
CA ASN A 241 11.58 -24.20 1.46
C ASN A 241 11.09 -24.06 0.01
N MET A 242 10.55 -25.14 -0.57
CA MET A 242 9.96 -25.12 -1.92
C MET A 242 8.83 -24.12 -2.02
N LEU A 243 7.87 -24.14 -1.09
CA LEU A 243 6.74 -23.21 -1.08
C LEU A 243 7.18 -21.76 -0.87
N PHE A 244 8.19 -21.53 -0.02
CA PHE A 244 8.78 -20.20 0.15
C PHE A 244 9.39 -19.67 -1.15
N TYR A 245 10.27 -20.44 -1.80
CA TYR A 245 10.92 -19.99 -3.04
C TYR A 245 9.93 -19.88 -4.20
N LEU A 246 8.91 -20.73 -4.29
CA LEU A 246 7.86 -20.62 -5.29
C LEU A 246 6.97 -19.40 -5.04
N GLY A 247 6.56 -19.15 -3.79
CA GLY A 247 5.72 -18.00 -3.45
C GLY A 247 6.45 -16.69 -3.67
N VAL A 248 7.64 -16.52 -3.07
CA VAL A 248 8.47 -15.32 -3.26
C VAL A 248 8.89 -15.14 -4.71
N GLY A 249 9.31 -16.22 -5.38
CA GLY A 249 9.65 -16.19 -6.81
C GLY A 249 8.46 -15.82 -7.68
N GLY A 250 7.25 -16.31 -7.35
CA GLY A 250 6.01 -15.94 -8.02
C GLY A 250 5.66 -14.47 -7.87
N LEU A 251 5.85 -13.88 -6.68
CA LEU A 251 5.64 -12.45 -6.47
C LEU A 251 6.66 -11.60 -7.27
N ILE A 252 7.94 -11.96 -7.25
CA ILE A 252 8.99 -11.26 -8.01
C ILE A 252 8.79 -11.42 -9.52
N PHE A 253 8.22 -12.55 -9.96
CA PHE A 253 7.91 -12.80 -11.38
C PHE A 253 6.89 -11.79 -11.93
N VAL A 254 5.95 -11.29 -11.14
CA VAL A 254 4.85 -10.44 -11.64
C VAL A 254 5.33 -9.13 -12.27
N PRO A 255 6.24 -8.34 -11.66
CA PRO A 255 6.81 -7.16 -12.32
C PRO A 255 7.56 -7.50 -13.62
N ILE A 256 8.28 -8.62 -13.65
CA ILE A 256 9.00 -9.10 -14.84
C ILE A 256 7.97 -9.48 -15.93
N PHE A 257 6.90 -10.20 -15.56
CA PHE A 257 5.81 -10.55 -16.45
C PHE A 257 5.17 -9.32 -17.10
N LYS A 258 4.82 -8.28 -16.30
CA LYS A 258 4.26 -7.03 -16.80
C LYS A 258 5.21 -6.35 -17.80
N THR A 259 6.50 -6.32 -17.50
CA THR A 259 7.50 -5.67 -18.36
C THR A 259 7.67 -6.37 -19.71
N ILE A 260 7.58 -7.72 -19.73
CA ILE A 260 7.77 -8.51 -20.96
C ILE A 260 6.49 -8.58 -21.78
N THR A 261 5.33 -8.78 -21.14
CA THR A 261 4.07 -9.05 -21.83
C THR A 261 3.21 -7.83 -22.05
N HIS A 262 3.47 -6.74 -21.31
CA HIS A 262 2.62 -5.54 -21.24
C HIS A 262 1.17 -5.80 -20.79
N LEU A 263 0.88 -7.02 -20.30
CA LEU A 263 -0.44 -7.39 -19.77
C LEU A 263 -0.64 -6.80 -18.36
N PRO A 264 -1.90 -6.62 -17.94
CA PRO A 264 -2.20 -6.20 -16.58
C PRO A 264 -1.58 -7.12 -15.51
N PRO A 265 -0.99 -6.58 -14.44
CA PRO A 265 -0.22 -7.36 -13.45
C PRO A 265 -1.02 -8.46 -12.76
N PHE A 266 -2.35 -8.31 -12.61
CA PHE A 266 -3.20 -9.31 -11.95
C PHE A 266 -3.16 -10.66 -12.69
N ILE A 267 -2.96 -10.68 -14.02
CA ILE A 267 -2.82 -11.92 -14.80
C ILE A 267 -1.57 -12.68 -14.36
N GLY A 268 -0.42 -12.00 -14.24
CA GLY A 268 0.81 -12.60 -13.74
C GLY A 268 0.68 -13.08 -12.29
N MET A 269 -0.05 -12.32 -11.45
CA MET A 269 -0.31 -12.68 -10.06
C MET A 269 -1.16 -13.94 -9.94
N LEU A 270 -2.28 -14.03 -10.67
CA LEU A 270 -3.15 -15.21 -10.67
C LEU A 270 -2.48 -16.43 -11.31
N PHE A 271 -1.61 -16.21 -12.31
CA PHE A 271 -0.78 -17.27 -12.88
C PHE A 271 0.17 -17.86 -11.82
N SER A 272 0.89 -17.00 -11.09
CA SER A 272 1.78 -17.42 -9.99
C SER A 272 1.02 -18.17 -8.89
N LEU A 273 -0.15 -17.66 -8.49
CA LEU A 273 -1.05 -18.32 -7.55
C LEU A 273 -1.49 -19.69 -8.04
N SER A 274 -1.85 -19.81 -9.32
CA SER A 274 -2.32 -21.08 -9.91
C SER A 274 -1.24 -22.17 -9.87
N ILE A 275 0.02 -21.80 -10.17
CA ILE A 275 1.15 -22.72 -10.06
C ILE A 275 1.33 -23.16 -8.59
N LEU A 276 1.34 -22.22 -7.67
CA LEU A 276 1.52 -22.51 -6.25
C LEU A 276 0.38 -23.39 -5.70
N TRP A 277 -0.85 -23.15 -6.18
CA TRP A 277 -2.02 -23.97 -5.85
C TRP A 277 -1.85 -25.42 -6.34
N ILE A 278 -1.49 -25.62 -7.61
CA ILE A 278 -1.27 -26.95 -8.16
C ILE A 278 -0.20 -27.70 -7.35
N VAL A 279 0.92 -27.02 -7.05
CA VAL A 279 2.01 -27.63 -6.28
C VAL A 279 1.54 -28.04 -4.87
N THR A 280 0.78 -27.20 -4.18
CA THR A 280 0.23 -27.55 -2.85
C THR A 280 -0.78 -28.68 -2.90
N GLU A 281 -1.65 -28.74 -3.90
CA GLU A 281 -2.58 -29.86 -4.09
C GLU A 281 -1.81 -31.18 -4.31
N MET A 282 -0.80 -31.16 -5.19
CA MET A 282 0.05 -32.36 -5.42
C MET A 282 0.77 -32.80 -4.15
N MET A 283 1.26 -31.83 -3.36
CA MET A 283 1.93 -32.09 -2.07
C MET A 283 0.98 -32.80 -1.08
N TYR A 284 -0.27 -32.34 -0.97
CA TYR A 284 -1.23 -32.93 -0.03
C TYR A 284 -1.85 -34.24 -0.54
N ASN A 285 -2.01 -34.44 -1.84
CA ASN A 285 -2.53 -35.70 -2.38
C ASN A 285 -1.61 -36.90 -2.07
N ASN A 286 -0.33 -36.65 -1.87
CA ASN A 286 0.65 -37.70 -1.50
C ASN A 286 0.75 -37.94 0.02
N LYS A 287 -0.06 -37.26 0.84
CA LYS A 287 -0.02 -37.38 2.30
C LYS A 287 -1.32 -37.99 2.83
N ALA A 288 -1.20 -39.05 3.62
CA ALA A 288 -2.32 -39.64 4.35
C ALA A 288 -2.68 -38.81 5.61
N LEU A 289 -3.03 -37.52 5.39
CA LEU A 289 -3.43 -36.59 6.45
C LEU A 289 -4.95 -36.43 6.45
N ASP A 290 -5.52 -36.28 7.65
CA ASP A 290 -6.92 -35.87 7.82
C ASP A 290 -7.17 -34.60 6.97
N PRO A 291 -8.23 -34.58 6.13
CA PRO A 291 -8.59 -33.39 5.35
C PRO A 291 -8.73 -32.12 6.20
N GLN A 292 -9.07 -32.26 7.50
CA GLN A 292 -9.16 -31.15 8.42
C GLN A 292 -7.80 -30.56 8.82
N ARG A 293 -6.71 -31.26 8.64
CA ARG A 293 -5.32 -30.80 8.96
C ARG A 293 -4.56 -30.31 7.73
N GLN A 294 -5.15 -30.41 6.53
CA GLN A 294 -4.54 -29.95 5.28
C GLN A 294 -4.83 -28.45 5.07
N HIS A 295 -3.78 -27.68 4.88
CA HIS A 295 -3.90 -26.24 4.54
C HIS A 295 -4.05 -26.06 3.02
N ARG A 296 -5.15 -26.60 2.45
CA ARG A 296 -5.48 -26.44 1.04
C ARG A 296 -6.01 -25.03 0.75
N LEU A 297 -5.86 -24.59 -0.51
CA LEU A 297 -6.22 -23.23 -0.92
C LEU A 297 -7.63 -22.77 -0.48
N PRO A 298 -8.71 -23.56 -0.55
CA PRO A 298 -10.04 -23.12 -0.10
C PRO A 298 -10.09 -22.70 1.37
N ARG A 299 -9.23 -23.25 2.22
CA ARG A 299 -9.09 -22.84 3.64
C ARG A 299 -8.23 -21.60 3.79
N ILE A 300 -7.23 -21.46 2.94
CA ILE A 300 -6.36 -20.28 2.93
C ILE A 300 -7.16 -19.06 2.49
N LEU A 301 -8.04 -19.20 1.48
CA LEU A 301 -8.95 -18.14 1.05
C LEU A 301 -9.90 -17.66 2.16
N GLN A 302 -10.24 -18.50 3.15
CA GLN A 302 -11.03 -18.10 4.31
C GLN A 302 -10.23 -17.28 5.33
N ARG A 303 -8.90 -17.25 5.22
CA ARG A 303 -7.99 -16.55 6.14
C ARG A 303 -7.51 -15.21 5.60
N ILE A 304 -7.68 -14.97 4.30
CA ILE A 304 -7.36 -13.66 3.72
C ILE A 304 -8.28 -12.58 4.31
N ASP A 305 -7.73 -11.38 4.44
CA ASP A 305 -8.46 -10.23 4.98
C ASP A 305 -9.50 -9.69 3.97
N THR A 306 -10.61 -10.41 3.86
CA THR A 306 -11.74 -10.03 3.00
C THR A 306 -12.34 -8.65 3.37
N PRO A 307 -12.46 -8.26 4.66
CA PRO A 307 -12.87 -6.91 5.02
C PRO A 307 -12.00 -5.83 4.35
N THR A 308 -10.69 -5.97 4.35
CA THR A 308 -9.81 -5.02 3.66
C THR A 308 -10.07 -4.94 2.15
N ILE A 309 -10.37 -6.05 1.48
CA ILE A 309 -10.73 -6.05 0.05
C ILE A 309 -12.03 -5.27 -0.18
N LEU A 310 -13.05 -5.47 0.68
CA LEU A 310 -14.33 -4.74 0.61
C LEU A 310 -14.17 -3.26 0.96
N PHE A 311 -13.28 -2.93 1.89
CA PHE A 311 -12.91 -1.54 2.17
C PHE A 311 -12.37 -0.84 0.91
N PHE A 312 -11.43 -1.46 0.20
CA PHE A 312 -10.88 -0.90 -1.03
C PHE A 312 -11.94 -0.77 -2.11
N LEU A 313 -12.78 -1.77 -2.30
CA LEU A 313 -13.91 -1.66 -3.23
C LEU A 313 -14.78 -0.44 -2.92
N GLY A 314 -15.22 -0.30 -1.68
CA GLY A 314 -16.11 0.78 -1.27
C GLY A 314 -15.50 2.17 -1.43
N ILE A 315 -14.27 2.37 -0.95
CA ILE A 315 -13.63 3.68 -1.00
C ILE A 315 -13.24 4.07 -2.44
N LEU A 316 -12.76 3.13 -3.26
CA LEU A 316 -12.43 3.39 -4.65
C LEU A 316 -13.68 3.73 -5.47
N MET A 317 -14.80 3.04 -5.21
CA MET A 317 -16.10 3.39 -5.81
C MET A 317 -16.59 4.78 -5.38
N ALA A 318 -16.39 5.19 -4.13
CA ALA A 318 -16.75 6.53 -3.67
C ALA A 318 -15.90 7.61 -4.36
N VAL A 319 -14.58 7.40 -4.46
CA VAL A 319 -13.66 8.32 -5.15
C VAL A 319 -13.97 8.41 -6.64
N ALA A 320 -14.35 7.31 -7.28
CA ALA A 320 -14.76 7.28 -8.69
C ALA A 320 -15.93 8.23 -8.98
N VAL A 321 -16.91 8.36 -8.07
CA VAL A 321 -18.00 9.34 -8.21
C VAL A 321 -17.45 10.77 -8.21
N LEU A 322 -16.53 11.10 -7.30
CA LEU A 322 -15.92 12.44 -7.27
C LEU A 322 -15.13 12.74 -8.55
N GLN A 323 -14.51 11.72 -9.14
CA GLN A 323 -13.81 11.84 -10.42
C GLN A 323 -14.82 12.06 -11.58
N SER A 324 -15.82 11.20 -11.72
CA SER A 324 -16.83 11.26 -12.79
C SER A 324 -17.68 12.54 -12.75
N THR A 325 -17.79 13.17 -11.58
CA THR A 325 -18.53 14.44 -11.40
C THR A 325 -17.66 15.68 -11.59
N GLY A 326 -16.34 15.55 -11.84
CA GLY A 326 -15.42 16.66 -12.03
C GLY A 326 -14.91 17.32 -10.73
N ILE A 327 -15.43 16.92 -9.56
CA ILE A 327 -15.05 17.52 -8.26
C ILE A 327 -13.54 17.41 -8.01
N LEU A 328 -12.93 16.27 -8.37
CA LEU A 328 -11.48 16.08 -8.17
C LEU A 328 -10.67 16.96 -9.14
N GLY A 329 -11.15 17.18 -10.36
CA GLY A 329 -10.54 18.12 -11.31
C GLY A 329 -10.56 19.57 -10.80
N ASP A 330 -11.68 20.01 -10.22
CA ASP A 330 -11.78 21.34 -9.60
C ASP A 330 -10.82 21.49 -8.41
N MET A 331 -10.65 20.44 -7.59
CA MET A 331 -9.66 20.42 -6.52
C MET A 331 -8.23 20.49 -7.05
N ALA A 332 -7.92 19.78 -8.13
CA ALA A 332 -6.61 19.81 -8.78
C ALA A 332 -6.28 21.22 -9.28
N ASN A 333 -7.23 21.88 -9.96
CA ASN A 333 -7.09 23.26 -10.42
C ASN A 333 -6.88 24.25 -9.26
N LEU A 334 -7.63 24.08 -8.17
CA LEU A 334 -7.44 24.89 -6.95
C LEU A 334 -6.04 24.71 -6.35
N LEU A 335 -5.54 23.49 -6.28
CA LEU A 335 -4.19 23.21 -5.78
C LEU A 335 -3.11 23.78 -6.71
N ALA A 336 -3.29 23.68 -8.03
CA ALA A 336 -2.37 24.26 -9.01
C ALA A 336 -2.34 25.81 -8.87
N GLU A 337 -3.50 26.45 -8.72
CA GLU A 337 -3.61 27.90 -8.60
C GLU A 337 -3.08 28.43 -7.25
N LYS A 338 -3.42 27.77 -6.14
CA LYS A 338 -3.12 28.29 -4.78
C LYS A 338 -1.77 27.85 -4.24
N VAL A 339 -1.31 26.66 -4.61
CA VAL A 339 -0.02 26.10 -4.13
C VAL A 339 1.04 26.17 -5.24
N GLY A 340 0.72 25.72 -6.46
CA GLY A 340 1.56 25.86 -7.65
C GLY A 340 2.91 25.09 -7.60
N ASP A 341 3.11 24.21 -6.61
CA ASP A 341 4.32 23.42 -6.45
C ASP A 341 3.98 21.97 -6.08
N VAL A 342 4.31 21.05 -6.98
CA VAL A 342 4.02 19.62 -6.82
C VAL A 342 4.75 18.99 -5.62
N ASN A 343 5.93 19.53 -5.25
CA ASN A 343 6.67 19.02 -4.09
C ASN A 343 5.91 19.35 -2.81
N VAL A 344 5.44 20.61 -2.68
CA VAL A 344 4.66 21.06 -1.51
C VAL A 344 3.36 20.28 -1.42
N ILE A 345 2.64 20.09 -2.53
CA ILE A 345 1.40 19.30 -2.58
C ILE A 345 1.67 17.89 -2.04
N ASN A 346 2.67 17.19 -2.55
CA ASN A 346 2.98 15.83 -2.13
C ASN A 346 3.47 15.72 -0.68
N ILE A 347 4.27 16.68 -0.21
CA ILE A 347 4.69 16.73 1.20
C ILE A 347 3.46 16.85 2.12
N VAL A 348 2.52 17.72 1.79
CA VAL A 348 1.27 17.89 2.54
C VAL A 348 0.42 16.61 2.48
N LEU A 349 0.30 15.98 1.30
CA LEU A 349 -0.39 14.70 1.14
C LEU A 349 0.24 13.62 2.02
N GLY A 350 1.56 13.57 2.16
CA GLY A 350 2.25 12.64 3.06
C GLY A 350 1.95 12.90 4.55
N PHE A 351 1.83 14.16 4.97
CA PHE A 351 1.36 14.47 6.31
C PHE A 351 -0.09 14.07 6.51
N LEU A 352 -0.95 14.28 5.53
CA LEU A 352 -2.35 13.82 5.55
C LEU A 352 -2.42 12.30 5.62
N SER A 353 -1.54 11.57 4.92
CA SER A 353 -1.44 10.11 4.99
C SER A 353 -1.16 9.58 6.40
N SER A 354 -0.62 10.39 7.30
CA SER A 354 -0.44 9.98 8.70
C SER A 354 -1.73 9.96 9.51
N ILE A 355 -2.74 10.74 9.09
CA ILE A 355 -4.03 10.88 9.78
C ILE A 355 -5.10 10.06 9.07
N VAL A 356 -5.00 10.02 7.75
CA VAL A 356 -5.95 9.48 6.80
C VAL A 356 -5.31 8.23 6.19
N ASP A 357 -6.06 7.14 6.04
CA ASP A 357 -5.56 5.94 5.37
C ASP A 357 -4.98 6.31 3.98
N ASN A 358 -3.80 5.81 3.67
CA ASN A 358 -3.03 6.17 2.48
C ASN A 358 -3.73 5.81 1.15
N VAL A 359 -4.56 4.76 1.14
CA VAL A 359 -5.23 4.26 -0.09
C VAL A 359 -6.25 5.25 -0.65
N PRO A 360 -7.23 5.76 0.14
CA PRO A 360 -8.14 6.80 -0.36
C PRO A 360 -7.42 8.06 -0.85
N LEU A 361 -6.33 8.42 -0.19
CA LEU A 361 -5.55 9.59 -0.55
C LEU A 361 -4.89 9.44 -1.91
N VAL A 362 -4.28 8.28 -2.18
CA VAL A 362 -3.70 7.97 -3.51
C VAL A 362 -4.77 7.86 -4.57
N ALA A 363 -5.93 7.23 -4.25
CA ALA A 363 -7.06 7.16 -5.18
C ALA A 363 -7.56 8.55 -5.57
N ALA A 364 -7.71 9.46 -4.60
CA ALA A 364 -8.11 10.84 -4.86
C ALA A 364 -7.08 11.57 -5.74
N ALA A 365 -5.78 11.42 -5.44
CA ALA A 365 -4.72 12.01 -6.25
C ALA A 365 -4.71 11.48 -7.70
N GLN A 366 -4.93 10.19 -7.89
CA GLN A 366 -5.10 9.58 -9.23
C GLN A 366 -6.36 10.06 -9.96
N GLY A 367 -7.39 10.46 -9.23
CA GLY A 367 -8.61 11.04 -9.80
C GLY A 367 -8.50 12.53 -10.07
N MET A 368 -7.60 13.25 -9.38
CA MET A 368 -7.32 14.67 -9.60
C MET A 368 -6.49 14.90 -10.87
N TYR A 369 -5.53 14.06 -11.15
CA TYR A 369 -4.56 14.23 -12.22
C TYR A 369 -4.55 13.01 -13.13
N GLU A 370 -4.62 13.25 -14.43
CA GLU A 370 -4.48 12.21 -15.44
C GLU A 370 -3.01 12.07 -15.86
N ILE A 371 -2.67 10.87 -16.35
CA ILE A 371 -1.33 10.65 -16.91
C ILE A 371 -1.25 11.38 -18.24
N VAL A 372 -0.30 12.30 -18.34
CA VAL A 372 -0.06 13.06 -19.58
C VAL A 372 0.60 12.15 -20.62
N PRO A 373 -0.01 11.97 -21.81
CA PRO A 373 0.58 11.17 -22.89
C PRO A 373 1.93 11.71 -23.34
N VAL A 374 2.87 10.82 -23.67
CA VAL A 374 4.24 11.17 -24.07
C VAL A 374 4.25 12.06 -25.31
N GLU A 375 3.36 11.79 -26.27
CA GLU A 375 3.24 12.55 -27.51
C GLU A 375 2.85 14.01 -27.23
N TYR A 376 1.94 14.24 -26.28
CA TYR A 376 1.57 15.61 -25.86
C TYR A 376 2.69 16.24 -25.03
N ALA A 377 3.29 15.51 -24.12
CA ALA A 377 4.39 16.01 -23.28
C ALA A 377 5.58 16.53 -24.10
N GLN A 378 5.91 15.88 -25.23
CA GLN A 378 6.98 16.31 -26.15
C GLN A 378 6.67 17.66 -26.84
N THR A 379 5.42 18.10 -26.89
CA THR A 379 5.04 19.40 -27.47
C THR A 379 5.13 20.55 -26.46
N LEU A 380 5.27 20.24 -25.17
CA LEU A 380 5.30 21.21 -24.09
C LEU A 380 6.71 21.80 -23.90
N ALA A 381 6.77 23.06 -23.48
CA ALA A 381 8.05 23.68 -23.11
C ALA A 381 8.62 23.04 -21.83
N PRO A 382 9.96 22.92 -21.72
CA PRO A 382 10.60 22.45 -20.49
C PRO A 382 10.12 23.25 -19.27
N GLY A 383 9.75 22.55 -18.20
CA GLY A 383 9.22 23.14 -16.97
C GLY A 383 7.71 23.44 -16.99
N HIS A 384 6.99 23.05 -18.05
CA HIS A 384 5.53 23.14 -18.05
C HIS A 384 4.92 22.29 -16.93
N TRP A 385 3.85 22.78 -16.30
CA TRP A 385 3.18 22.12 -15.17
C TRP A 385 2.79 20.66 -15.45
N ASP A 386 2.26 20.39 -16.64
CA ASP A 386 1.77 19.07 -17.03
C ASP A 386 2.89 18.02 -17.14
N LEU A 387 4.14 18.41 -17.30
CA LEU A 387 5.28 17.50 -17.32
C LEU A 387 5.49 16.76 -16.00
N ASN A 388 4.93 17.26 -14.90
CA ASN A 388 4.96 16.57 -13.60
C ASN A 388 4.07 15.31 -13.58
N PHE A 389 3.11 15.19 -14.50
CA PHE A 389 2.08 14.14 -14.51
C PHE A 389 2.27 13.11 -15.63
N ILE A 390 3.39 13.13 -16.35
CA ILE A 390 3.77 12.02 -17.23
C ILE A 390 3.97 10.73 -16.44
N GLN A 391 3.96 9.57 -17.10
CA GLN A 391 4.42 8.34 -16.44
C GLN A 391 5.81 8.55 -15.84
N ASP A 392 6.03 8.11 -14.62
CA ASP A 392 7.26 8.34 -13.84
C ASP A 392 7.57 9.81 -13.54
N GLY A 393 6.62 10.71 -13.75
CA GLY A 393 6.76 12.15 -13.47
C GLY A 393 6.95 12.45 -11.98
N VAL A 394 7.47 13.65 -11.72
CA VAL A 394 7.83 14.11 -10.38
C VAL A 394 6.68 13.96 -9.38
N PHE A 395 5.44 14.27 -9.79
CA PHE A 395 4.25 14.14 -8.94
C PHE A 395 4.03 12.71 -8.48
N TRP A 396 4.10 11.74 -9.38
CA TRP A 396 3.80 10.34 -9.09
C TRP A 396 4.88 9.67 -8.24
N LEU A 397 6.14 9.98 -8.50
CA LEU A 397 7.26 9.47 -7.70
C LEU A 397 7.22 10.03 -6.27
N LEU A 398 6.97 11.34 -6.12
CA LEU A 398 6.78 11.95 -4.81
C LEU A 398 5.55 11.38 -4.09
N LEU A 399 4.42 11.22 -4.78
CA LEU A 399 3.20 10.63 -4.20
C LEU A 399 3.45 9.21 -3.70
N THR A 400 4.16 8.38 -4.49
CA THR A 400 4.53 7.01 -4.11
C THR A 400 5.27 7.00 -2.77
N TYR A 401 6.30 7.83 -2.65
CA TYR A 401 7.08 7.93 -1.42
C TYR A 401 6.25 8.55 -0.27
N CYS A 402 5.64 9.69 -0.52
CA CYS A 402 4.97 10.48 0.52
C CYS A 402 3.77 9.74 1.11
N ALA A 403 2.95 9.09 0.29
CA ALA A 403 1.80 8.34 0.76
C ALA A 403 2.22 7.08 1.53
N GLY A 404 3.17 6.30 0.99
CA GLY A 404 3.63 5.06 1.62
C GLY A 404 4.35 5.29 2.94
N VAL A 405 5.36 6.17 2.94
CA VAL A 405 6.20 6.43 4.14
C VAL A 405 5.47 7.31 5.16
N GLY A 406 4.64 8.26 4.69
CA GLY A 406 3.91 9.22 5.52
C GLY A 406 3.01 8.55 6.57
N GLY A 407 2.40 7.42 6.25
CA GLY A 407 1.59 6.62 7.17
C GLY A 407 2.30 6.17 8.45
N SER A 408 3.64 6.26 8.52
CA SER A 408 4.42 5.91 9.71
C SER A 408 4.46 7.02 10.76
N MET A 409 4.14 8.27 10.42
CA MET A 409 4.27 9.40 11.35
C MET A 409 3.29 9.30 12.51
N LEU A 410 2.09 8.77 12.28
CA LEU A 410 1.15 8.38 13.33
C LEU A 410 0.86 6.88 13.22
N ILE A 411 0.67 6.21 14.34
CA ILE A 411 0.46 4.75 14.36
C ILE A 411 -0.82 4.31 13.65
N ILE A 412 -1.78 5.23 13.50
CA ILE A 412 -3.06 5.01 12.82
C ILE A 412 -3.03 5.30 11.31
N GLY A 413 -1.92 5.86 10.80
CA GLY A 413 -1.82 6.32 9.42
C GLY A 413 -1.60 5.22 8.38
N SER A 414 -1.39 3.98 8.80
CA SER A 414 -1.24 2.84 7.90
C SER A 414 -1.86 1.58 8.48
N ALA A 415 -2.27 0.64 7.62
CA ALA A 415 -2.79 -0.66 8.03
C ALA A 415 -1.77 -1.41 8.91
N ALA A 416 -0.48 -1.38 8.56
CA ALA A 416 0.61 -1.94 9.35
C ALA A 416 0.65 -1.36 10.77
N GLY A 417 0.53 -0.03 10.90
CA GLY A 417 0.52 0.66 12.19
C GLY A 417 -0.67 0.25 13.06
N VAL A 418 -1.88 0.24 12.49
CA VAL A 418 -3.12 -0.12 13.21
C VAL A 418 -3.06 -1.56 13.74
N VAL A 419 -2.63 -2.51 12.90
CA VAL A 419 -2.54 -3.92 13.29
C VAL A 419 -1.46 -4.13 14.36
N VAL A 420 -0.29 -3.54 14.22
CA VAL A 420 0.78 -3.63 15.21
C VAL A 420 0.37 -2.97 16.54
N MET A 421 -0.36 -1.83 16.48
CA MET A 421 -0.94 -1.19 17.67
C MET A 421 -1.87 -2.15 18.40
N GLY A 422 -2.74 -2.85 17.68
CA GLY A 422 -3.65 -3.84 18.26
C GLY A 422 -2.94 -5.06 18.84
N LEU A 423 -2.00 -5.63 18.10
CA LEU A 423 -1.22 -6.79 18.52
C LEU A 423 -0.40 -6.53 19.79
N GLU A 424 0.37 -5.44 19.83
CA GLU A 424 1.25 -5.10 20.94
C GLU A 424 0.59 -4.20 21.99
N LYS A 425 -0.68 -3.80 21.80
CA LYS A 425 -1.43 -2.88 22.65
C LYS A 425 -0.67 -1.57 22.89
N ILE A 426 -0.05 -1.05 21.81
CA ILE A 426 0.70 0.21 21.88
C ILE A 426 -0.29 1.37 22.12
N ASN A 427 -0.02 2.18 23.12
CA ASN A 427 -0.85 3.35 23.39
C ASN A 427 -0.56 4.46 22.37
N PHE A 428 -1.61 5.00 21.74
CA PHE A 428 -1.50 6.07 20.73
C PHE A 428 -0.70 7.28 21.27
N GLY A 429 -1.02 7.76 22.48
CA GLY A 429 -0.32 8.89 23.09
C GLY A 429 1.17 8.61 23.35
N TRP A 430 1.51 7.35 23.66
CA TRP A 430 2.91 6.95 23.80
C TRP A 430 3.65 7.03 22.45
N TYR A 431 3.05 6.50 21.38
CA TYR A 431 3.63 6.55 20.05
C TYR A 431 3.81 8.01 19.59
N LEU A 432 2.76 8.82 19.75
CA LEU A 432 2.79 10.25 19.42
C LEU A 432 3.94 10.99 20.11
N LYS A 433 4.16 10.70 21.40
CA LYS A 433 5.21 11.38 22.21
C LYS A 433 6.62 10.87 21.90
N ASN A 434 6.80 9.58 21.61
CA ASN A 434 8.13 8.94 21.56
C ASN A 434 8.62 8.67 20.14
N ILE A 435 7.71 8.46 19.18
CA ILE A 435 8.03 7.97 17.85
C ILE A 435 7.65 8.96 16.74
N SER A 436 6.48 9.62 16.83
CA SER A 436 5.93 10.42 15.72
C SER A 436 6.89 11.48 15.21
N LEU A 437 7.55 12.24 16.11
CA LEU A 437 8.54 13.25 15.70
C LEU A 437 9.74 12.60 15.00
N ILE A 438 10.21 11.47 15.50
CA ILE A 438 11.35 10.74 14.93
C ILE A 438 10.98 10.19 13.55
N ALA A 439 9.77 9.65 13.38
CA ALA A 439 9.25 9.20 12.10
C ALA A 439 9.09 10.36 11.11
N ALA A 440 8.58 11.52 11.57
CA ALA A 440 8.46 12.72 10.73
C ALA A 440 9.84 13.24 10.27
N LEU A 441 10.86 13.20 11.12
CA LEU A 441 12.23 13.54 10.73
C LEU A 441 12.77 12.57 9.66
N GLY A 442 12.51 11.26 9.79
CA GLY A 442 12.86 10.27 8.79
C GLY A 442 12.15 10.52 7.46
N TYR A 443 10.83 10.76 7.52
CA TYR A 443 10.02 11.11 6.36
C TYR A 443 10.57 12.33 5.61
N LEU A 444 10.80 13.45 6.31
CA LEU A 444 11.31 14.69 5.70
C LEU A 444 12.74 14.53 5.16
N ALA A 445 13.58 13.75 5.83
CA ALA A 445 14.93 13.45 5.33
C ALA A 445 14.88 12.67 4.01
N GLY A 446 13.99 11.68 3.89
CA GLY A 446 13.80 10.96 2.64
C GLY A 446 13.17 11.82 1.53
N VAL A 447 12.21 12.70 1.87
CA VAL A 447 11.68 13.71 0.91
C VAL A 447 12.81 14.56 0.35
N ALA A 448 13.70 15.06 1.22
CA ALA A 448 14.83 15.90 0.78
C ALA A 448 15.79 15.14 -0.16
N VAL A 449 16.01 13.85 0.10
CA VAL A 449 16.80 12.99 -0.79
C VAL A 449 16.10 12.82 -2.12
N LEU A 450 14.81 12.47 -2.13
CA LEU A 450 14.05 12.26 -3.36
C LEU A 450 13.99 13.52 -4.22
N ILE A 451 13.73 14.69 -3.62
CA ILE A 451 13.74 15.97 -4.34
C ILE A 451 15.15 16.22 -4.91
N GLY A 452 16.20 15.93 -4.14
CA GLY A 452 17.58 16.06 -4.64
C GLY A 452 17.88 15.16 -5.85
N GLU A 453 17.40 13.90 -5.80
CA GLU A 453 17.53 12.96 -6.94
C GLU A 453 16.75 13.45 -8.16
N LEU A 454 15.50 13.91 -7.98
CA LEU A 454 14.66 14.41 -9.07
C LEU A 454 15.20 15.71 -9.67
N MET A 455 15.88 16.56 -8.89
CA MET A 455 16.58 17.73 -9.45
C MET A 455 17.75 17.35 -10.35
N LEU A 456 18.47 16.26 -10.01
CA LEU A 456 19.62 15.77 -10.76
C LEU A 456 19.21 14.93 -11.97
N PHE A 457 18.18 14.09 -11.81
CA PHE A 457 17.73 13.08 -12.77
C PHE A 457 16.23 13.22 -13.04
N ASP A 458 15.79 14.42 -13.48
CA ASP A 458 14.38 14.69 -13.77
C ASP A 458 13.89 13.83 -14.96
N PRO A 459 12.89 12.96 -14.77
CA PRO A 459 12.36 12.14 -15.86
C PRO A 459 11.84 12.95 -17.06
N ALA A 460 11.32 14.16 -16.83
CA ALA A 460 10.87 15.04 -17.89
C ALA A 460 12.02 15.57 -18.76
N LYS A 461 13.23 15.73 -18.23
CA LYS A 461 14.40 16.15 -19.01
C LYS A 461 14.86 15.07 -20.00
N VAL A 462 14.68 13.80 -19.64
CA VAL A 462 15.02 12.66 -20.52
C VAL A 462 14.14 12.69 -21.77
N LEU A 463 12.87 13.09 -21.67
CA LEU A 463 11.96 13.22 -22.81
C LEU A 463 12.39 14.27 -23.81
N HIS A 464 13.07 15.33 -23.38
CA HIS A 464 13.54 16.43 -24.21
C HIS A 464 15.01 16.26 -24.67
N GLY A 465 15.65 15.12 -24.36
CA GLY A 465 17.07 14.88 -24.70
C GLY A 465 18.04 15.83 -23.98
N ILE A 466 17.62 16.42 -22.86
CA ILE A 466 18.41 17.30 -22.01
C ILE A 466 18.90 16.45 -20.82
N GLY A 467 19.95 15.69 -21.04
CA GLY A 467 20.59 14.83 -20.03
C GLY A 467 22.10 15.07 -19.99
#